data_813d341cc0ac1b4a36721e94baf003bc
#
_entry.id   813d341cc0ac1b4a36721e94baf003bc
#
_cell.length_a   1.000
_cell.length_b   1.000
_cell.length_c   1.000
_cell.angle_alpha   90.00
_cell.angle_beta   90.00
_cell.angle_gamma   90.00
#
_symmetry.space_group_name_H-M   'P 1'
#
loop_
_entity.id
_entity.type
_entity.pdbx_description
1 polymer ?
#
loop_
_entity_poly.entity_id
_entity_poly.type
_entity_poly.pdbx_seq_one_letter_code
_entity_poly.pdbx_strand_id
1 'polypeptide(L)'
;MKPKYTINDHKHNFAIWTSARAVQRNFTTTKIIGNAINNSNLQEEVIELIKSNVTSEKFDKWHNIIAERLIANFPMQDGKPNNLYGRVAKIIAIYIKTYHIFENPTSSLSKVAHPPIDRILLSNLFNKNKAWKIFN
;
A
#
# COMPACT_ATOMS: atom_id res chain seq x y z
N MET A 1 -19.76 -6.70 25.14
CA MET A 1 -19.51 -5.25 25.11
C MET A 1 -18.75 -4.89 23.83
N LYS A 2 -19.24 -3.94 23.07
CA LYS A 2 -18.56 -3.53 21.85
C LYS A 2 -17.26 -2.81 22.20
N PRO A 3 -16.12 -3.15 21.56
CA PRO A 3 -14.91 -2.38 21.77
C PRO A 3 -15.10 -0.94 21.32
N LYS A 4 -14.44 -0.03 22.00
CA LYS A 4 -14.48 1.38 21.61
C LYS A 4 -13.78 1.56 20.25
N TYR A 5 -14.38 2.41 19.43
CA TYR A 5 -13.74 2.85 18.19
C TYR A 5 -12.54 3.74 18.56
N THR A 6 -11.36 3.34 18.12
CA THR A 6 -10.11 4.00 18.51
C THR A 6 -9.56 4.87 17.38
N ILE A 7 -8.57 5.70 17.70
CA ILE A 7 -7.83 6.48 16.69
C ILE A 7 -7.18 5.54 15.67
N ASN A 8 -6.66 4.39 16.12
CA ASN A 8 -6.07 3.41 15.20
C ASN A 8 -7.11 2.82 14.25
N ASP A 9 -8.33 2.57 14.73
CA ASP A 9 -9.42 2.12 13.87
C ASP A 9 -9.77 3.17 12.83
N HIS A 10 -9.80 4.44 13.23
CA HIS A 10 -10.08 5.53 12.31
C HIS A 10 -9.00 5.67 11.24
N LYS A 11 -7.74 5.59 11.64
CA LYS A 11 -6.61 5.64 10.70
C LYS A 11 -6.66 4.47 9.72
N HIS A 12 -7.00 3.28 10.21
CA HIS A 12 -7.14 2.10 9.38
C HIS A 12 -8.23 2.28 8.34
N ASN A 13 -9.41 2.70 8.77
CA ASN A 13 -10.55 2.89 7.87
C ASN A 13 -10.27 3.98 6.84
N PHE A 14 -9.61 5.05 7.24
CA PHE A 14 -9.23 6.12 6.32
C PHE A 14 -8.18 5.64 5.31
N ALA A 15 -7.22 4.83 5.76
CA ALA A 15 -6.19 4.27 4.89
C ALA A 15 -6.80 3.31 3.86
N ILE A 16 -7.78 2.50 4.28
CA ILE A 16 -8.54 1.63 3.36
C ILE A 16 -9.26 2.49 2.31
N TRP A 17 -9.99 3.49 2.77
CA TRP A 17 -10.79 4.34 1.87
C TRP A 17 -9.90 5.04 0.85
N THR A 18 -8.79 5.62 1.29
CA THR A 18 -7.86 6.34 0.42
C THR A 18 -7.23 5.39 -0.60
N SER A 19 -6.77 4.22 -0.15
CA SER A 19 -6.16 3.21 -1.03
C SER A 19 -7.15 2.69 -2.06
N ALA A 20 -8.36 2.38 -1.61
CA ALA A 20 -9.39 1.83 -2.48
C ALA A 20 -9.80 2.84 -3.55
N ARG A 21 -10.00 4.09 -3.16
CA ARG A 21 -10.37 5.15 -4.11
C ARG A 21 -9.29 5.37 -5.16
N ALA A 22 -8.02 5.20 -4.78
CA ALA A 22 -6.91 5.43 -5.69
C ALA A 22 -6.80 4.39 -6.80
N VAL A 23 -7.23 3.14 -6.55
CA VAL A 23 -7.02 2.06 -7.52
C VAL A 23 -8.30 1.48 -8.11
N GLN A 24 -9.48 1.88 -7.63
CA GLN A 24 -10.74 1.25 -8.03
C GLN A 24 -11.08 1.40 -9.52
N ARG A 25 -10.66 2.49 -10.14
CA ARG A 25 -11.06 2.83 -11.51
C ARG A 25 -10.60 1.76 -12.49
N ASN A 26 -11.54 1.24 -13.29
CA ASN A 26 -11.30 0.19 -14.27
C ASN A 26 -10.71 -1.09 -13.65
N PHE A 27 -10.99 -1.33 -12.39
CA PHE A 27 -10.49 -2.48 -11.67
C PHE A 27 -11.60 -3.23 -10.95
N THR A 28 -12.07 -2.70 -9.80
CA THR A 28 -13.11 -3.35 -9.01
C THR A 28 -13.76 -2.31 -8.08
N THR A 29 -14.53 -2.75 -7.09
CA THR A 29 -15.23 -1.85 -6.18
C THR A 29 -14.36 -1.57 -4.95
N THR A 30 -14.65 -0.44 -4.29
CA THR A 30 -13.98 -0.10 -3.04
C THR A 30 -14.25 -1.14 -1.96
N LYS A 31 -15.44 -1.77 -1.98
CA LYS A 31 -15.78 -2.83 -1.03
C LYS A 31 -14.88 -4.04 -1.18
N ILE A 32 -14.63 -4.49 -2.41
CA ILE A 32 -13.75 -5.63 -2.68
C ILE A 32 -12.32 -5.32 -2.26
N ILE A 33 -11.85 -4.12 -2.56
CA ILE A 33 -10.51 -3.70 -2.16
C ILE A 33 -10.38 -3.66 -0.64
N GLY A 34 -11.35 -3.08 0.04
CA GLY A 34 -11.37 -3.02 1.50
C GLY A 34 -11.37 -4.41 2.14
N ASN A 35 -12.17 -5.33 1.58
CA ASN A 35 -12.20 -6.71 2.06
C ASN A 35 -10.85 -7.40 1.87
N ALA A 36 -10.18 -7.17 0.74
CA ALA A 36 -8.87 -7.75 0.47
C ALA A 36 -7.85 -7.24 1.48
N ILE A 37 -7.86 -5.95 1.80
CA ILE A 37 -6.97 -5.36 2.80
C ILE A 37 -7.21 -5.99 4.17
N ASN A 38 -8.47 -6.10 4.59
CA ASN A 38 -8.80 -6.69 5.88
C ASN A 38 -8.45 -8.18 5.95
N ASN A 39 -8.76 -8.91 4.90
CA ASN A 39 -8.50 -10.36 4.87
C ASN A 39 -7.00 -10.67 4.79
N SER A 40 -6.20 -9.73 4.33
CA SER A 40 -4.74 -9.88 4.25
C SER A 40 -4.05 -9.49 5.56
N ASN A 41 -4.79 -9.01 6.54
CA ASN A 41 -4.25 -8.54 7.82
C ASN A 41 -3.21 -7.42 7.64
N LEU A 42 -3.43 -6.54 6.68
CA LEU A 42 -2.46 -5.48 6.37
C LEU A 42 -2.18 -4.58 7.56
N GLN A 43 -3.21 -4.23 8.34
CA GLN A 43 -3.04 -3.38 9.52
C GLN A 43 -2.09 -4.02 10.53
N GLU A 44 -2.34 -5.29 10.87
CA GLU A 44 -1.53 -6.02 11.85
C GLU A 44 -0.09 -6.15 11.37
N GLU A 45 0.09 -6.42 10.09
CA GLU A 45 1.42 -6.55 9.50
C GLU A 45 2.19 -5.22 9.52
N VAL A 46 1.50 -4.11 9.25
CA VAL A 46 2.12 -2.79 9.33
C VAL A 46 2.48 -2.44 10.77
N ILE A 47 1.59 -2.74 11.73
CA ILE A 47 1.86 -2.50 13.15
C ILE A 47 3.09 -3.25 13.61
N GLU A 48 3.23 -4.53 13.23
CA GLU A 48 4.41 -5.32 13.58
C GLU A 48 5.68 -4.76 12.94
N LEU A 49 5.57 -4.34 11.68
CA LEU A 49 6.71 -3.76 10.97
C LEU A 49 7.19 -2.46 11.63
N ILE A 50 6.27 -1.61 12.07
CA ILE A 50 6.57 -0.35 12.74
C ILE A 50 7.39 -0.56 14.02
N LYS A 51 7.15 -1.66 14.72
CA LYS A 51 7.85 -1.96 15.97
C LYS A 51 9.33 -2.33 15.78
N SER A 52 9.74 -2.59 14.55
CA SER A 52 11.10 -3.03 14.27
C SER A 52 11.90 -1.93 13.57
N ASN A 53 13.23 -2.10 13.51
CA ASN A 53 14.07 -1.25 12.69
C ASN A 53 14.02 -1.76 11.25
N VAL A 54 13.41 -1.01 10.37
CA VAL A 54 13.12 -1.44 9.00
C VAL A 54 14.24 -0.97 8.07
N THR A 55 14.96 -1.93 7.48
CA THR A 55 15.92 -1.66 6.42
C THR A 55 15.24 -1.79 5.06
N SER A 56 15.88 -1.28 3.99
CA SER A 56 15.36 -1.44 2.64
C SER A 56 15.18 -2.91 2.26
N GLU A 57 16.15 -3.77 2.62
CA GLU A 57 16.08 -5.20 2.34
C GLU A 57 14.92 -5.86 3.08
N LYS A 58 14.74 -5.52 4.35
CA LYS A 58 13.66 -6.04 5.16
C LYS A 58 12.30 -5.60 4.60
N PHE A 59 12.19 -4.34 4.20
CA PHE A 59 10.96 -3.83 3.61
C PHE A 59 10.65 -4.54 2.29
N ASP A 60 11.63 -4.73 1.42
CA ASP A 60 11.41 -5.38 0.14
C ASP A 60 10.89 -6.81 0.31
N LYS A 61 11.46 -7.57 1.24
CA LYS A 61 10.99 -8.93 1.54
C LYS A 61 9.57 -8.93 2.09
N TRP A 62 9.31 -8.06 3.04
CA TRP A 62 7.99 -7.90 3.63
C TRP A 62 6.97 -7.50 2.55
N HIS A 63 7.31 -6.55 1.72
CA HIS A 63 6.44 -6.06 0.65
C HIS A 63 6.05 -7.18 -0.31
N ASN A 64 7.01 -8.00 -0.73
CA ASN A 64 6.73 -9.11 -1.64
C ASN A 64 5.76 -10.12 -1.03
N ILE A 65 5.95 -10.46 0.24
CA ILE A 65 5.06 -11.38 0.94
C ILE A 65 3.65 -10.81 1.03
N ILE A 66 3.53 -9.57 1.44
CA ILE A 66 2.23 -8.91 1.62
C ILE A 66 1.54 -8.69 0.28
N ALA A 67 2.29 -8.31 -0.75
CA ALA A 67 1.72 -8.12 -2.08
C ALA A 67 1.11 -9.42 -2.61
N GLU A 68 1.80 -10.55 -2.46
CA GLU A 68 1.27 -11.85 -2.87
C GLU A 68 0.02 -12.22 -2.09
N ARG A 69 0.01 -11.94 -0.78
CA ARG A 69 -1.14 -12.20 0.06
C ARG A 69 -2.35 -11.37 -0.36
N LEU A 70 -2.14 -10.10 -0.67
CA LEU A 70 -3.21 -9.22 -1.16
C LEU A 70 -3.75 -9.72 -2.49
N ILE A 71 -2.86 -10.07 -3.43
CA ILE A 71 -3.28 -10.59 -4.73
C ILE A 71 -4.17 -11.82 -4.55
N ALA A 72 -3.81 -12.71 -3.65
CA ALA A 72 -4.56 -13.93 -3.38
C ALA A 72 -5.97 -13.65 -2.83
N ASN A 73 -6.18 -12.48 -2.24
CA ASN A 73 -7.48 -12.10 -1.68
C ASN A 73 -8.40 -11.36 -2.65
N PHE A 74 -7.95 -11.15 -3.89
CA PHE A 74 -8.80 -10.60 -4.93
C PHE A 74 -9.41 -11.72 -5.76
N PRO A 75 -10.69 -11.59 -6.17
CA PRO A 75 -11.30 -12.58 -7.05
C PRO A 75 -10.64 -12.56 -8.41
N MET A 76 -10.49 -13.74 -9.02
CA MET A 76 -10.03 -13.86 -10.41
C MET A 76 -11.11 -13.39 -11.36
N GLN A 77 -10.72 -12.60 -12.37
CA GLN A 77 -11.65 -12.17 -13.42
C GLN A 77 -11.52 -13.12 -14.61
N ASP A 78 -12.67 -13.61 -15.06
CA ASP A 78 -12.78 -14.48 -16.27
C ASP A 78 -11.84 -15.67 -16.23
N GLY A 79 -11.54 -16.21 -15.05
CA GLY A 79 -10.68 -17.37 -14.90
C GLY A 79 -9.21 -17.10 -15.19
N LYS A 80 -8.82 -15.85 -15.40
CA LYS A 80 -7.44 -15.48 -15.68
C LYS A 80 -6.86 -14.69 -14.50
N PRO A 81 -5.61 -14.96 -14.11
CA PRO A 81 -4.95 -14.11 -13.12
C PRO A 81 -4.76 -12.73 -13.74
N ASN A 82 -5.26 -11.70 -13.07
CA ASN A 82 -5.00 -10.33 -13.47
C ASN A 82 -3.58 -9.94 -13.05
N ASN A 83 -2.96 -9.07 -13.84
CA ASN A 83 -1.71 -8.47 -13.42
C ASN A 83 -2.03 -7.43 -12.35
N LEU A 84 -2.15 -7.89 -11.10
CA LEU A 84 -2.55 -7.08 -9.97
C LEU A 84 -1.39 -6.46 -9.21
N TYR A 85 -0.16 -6.85 -9.53
CA TYR A 85 1.00 -6.44 -8.74
C TYR A 85 1.12 -4.92 -8.63
N GLY A 86 0.99 -4.21 -9.74
CA GLY A 86 1.07 -2.75 -9.75
C GLY A 86 -0.01 -2.09 -8.89
N ARG A 87 -1.24 -2.58 -8.99
CA ARG A 87 -2.35 -2.06 -8.18
C ARG A 87 -2.18 -2.37 -6.71
N VAL A 88 -1.74 -3.58 -6.40
CA VAL A 88 -1.49 -4.01 -5.03
C VAL A 88 -0.33 -3.22 -4.42
N ALA A 89 0.75 -3.00 -5.16
CA ALA A 89 1.86 -2.19 -4.71
C ALA A 89 1.40 -0.76 -4.39
N LYS A 90 0.52 -0.20 -5.21
CA LYS A 90 -0.05 1.12 -4.96
C LYS A 90 -0.93 1.14 -3.70
N ILE A 91 -1.73 0.09 -3.50
CA ILE A 91 -2.54 -0.05 -2.28
C ILE A 91 -1.64 -0.03 -1.04
N ILE A 92 -0.59 -0.84 -1.03
CA ILE A 92 0.34 -0.93 0.11
C ILE A 92 1.00 0.43 0.36
N ALA A 93 1.49 1.07 -0.69
CA ALA A 93 2.17 2.37 -0.57
C ALA A 93 1.24 3.44 0.01
N ILE A 94 0.02 3.54 -0.49
CA ILE A 94 -0.94 4.54 -0.02
C ILE A 94 -1.41 4.20 1.39
N TYR A 95 -1.61 2.92 1.69
CA TYR A 95 -2.02 2.48 3.03
C TYR A 95 -0.97 2.90 4.06
N ILE A 96 0.31 2.57 3.82
CA ILE A 96 1.38 2.92 4.75
C ILE A 96 1.51 4.44 4.89
N LYS A 97 1.44 5.16 3.78
CA LYS A 97 1.51 6.63 3.79
C LYS A 97 0.43 7.22 4.69
N THR A 98 -0.81 6.78 4.50
CA THR A 98 -1.95 7.32 5.24
C THR A 98 -1.98 6.86 6.69
N TYR A 99 -1.66 5.59 6.93
CA TYR A 99 -1.73 5.01 8.26
C TYR A 99 -0.57 5.45 9.16
N HIS A 100 0.62 5.63 8.59
CA HIS A 100 1.84 5.79 9.38
C HIS A 100 2.69 7.00 9.01
N ILE A 101 2.99 7.19 7.72
CA ILE A 101 4.05 8.13 7.30
C ILE A 101 3.70 9.57 7.65
N PHE A 102 2.44 9.98 7.46
CA PHE A 102 2.03 11.36 7.72
C PHE A 102 2.32 11.81 9.15
N GLU A 103 2.14 10.91 10.12
CA GLU A 103 2.39 11.24 11.52
C GLU A 103 3.82 10.93 11.97
N ASN A 104 4.52 10.09 11.21
CA ASN A 104 5.84 9.58 11.60
C ASN A 104 6.81 9.63 10.43
N PRO A 105 7.08 10.82 9.86
CA PRO A 105 7.86 10.91 8.63
C PRO A 105 9.33 10.52 8.78
N THR A 106 9.84 10.45 10.00
CA THR A 106 11.25 10.13 10.26
C THR A 106 11.47 8.70 10.77
N SER A 107 10.42 7.89 10.87
CA SER A 107 10.57 6.50 11.31
C SER A 107 11.37 5.69 10.30
N SER A 108 11.94 4.56 10.74
CA SER A 108 12.69 3.69 9.84
C SER A 108 11.81 3.20 8.68
N LEU A 109 10.55 2.85 8.96
CA LEU A 109 9.62 2.44 7.89
C LEU A 109 9.40 3.57 6.90
N SER A 110 9.18 4.79 7.38
CA SER A 110 8.92 5.93 6.49
C SER A 110 10.07 6.25 5.56
N LYS A 111 11.30 5.96 5.98
CA LYS A 111 12.49 6.20 5.17
C LYS A 111 12.66 5.21 4.03
N VAL A 112 12.10 4.01 4.16
CA VAL A 112 12.33 2.93 3.19
C VAL A 112 11.07 2.51 2.44
N ALA A 113 9.88 2.94 2.88
CA ALA A 113 8.63 2.57 2.22
C ALA A 113 8.59 3.09 0.78
N HIS A 114 8.10 2.23 -0.13
CA HIS A 114 7.99 2.60 -1.53
C HIS A 114 6.96 3.71 -1.69
N PRO A 115 7.27 4.80 -2.41
CA PRO A 115 6.28 5.83 -2.68
C PRO A 115 5.22 5.31 -3.64
N PRO A 116 3.98 5.84 -3.55
CA PRO A 116 2.98 5.51 -4.55
C PRO A 116 3.39 6.07 -5.90
N ILE A 117 3.51 5.19 -6.89
CA ILE A 117 3.88 5.56 -8.24
C ILE A 117 2.63 5.47 -9.12
N ASP A 118 2.25 6.57 -9.74
CA ASP A 118 1.14 6.60 -10.65
C ASP A 118 1.59 7.11 -12.03
N ARG A 119 0.64 7.11 -12.96
CA ARG A 119 0.91 7.49 -14.35
C ARG A 119 1.41 8.93 -14.46
N ILE A 120 0.84 9.82 -13.66
CA ILE A 120 1.22 11.24 -13.69
C ILE A 120 2.64 11.41 -13.16
N LEU A 121 2.96 10.74 -12.06
CA LEU A 121 4.31 10.81 -11.49
C LEU A 121 5.34 10.25 -12.45
N LEU A 122 5.07 9.11 -13.08
CA LEU A 122 5.96 8.53 -14.08
C LEU A 122 6.19 9.48 -15.26
N SER A 123 5.11 10.10 -15.77
CA SER A 123 5.22 11.06 -16.88
C SER A 123 6.10 12.23 -16.50
N ASN A 124 5.95 12.77 -15.29
CA ASN A 124 6.78 13.88 -14.82
C ASN A 124 8.24 13.48 -14.68
N LEU A 125 8.51 12.27 -14.21
CA LEU A 125 9.87 11.76 -14.08
C LEU A 125 10.53 11.60 -15.46
N PHE A 126 9.82 11.09 -16.44
CA PHE A 126 10.35 10.94 -17.80
C PHE A 126 10.56 12.31 -18.47
N ASN A 127 9.67 13.25 -18.26
CA ASN A 127 9.81 14.59 -18.82
C ASN A 127 10.99 15.35 -18.22
N LYS A 128 11.39 15.00 -17.01
CA LYS A 128 12.59 15.53 -16.35
C LYS A 128 13.73 14.52 -16.48
N ASN A 129 13.97 14.07 -17.70
CA ASN A 129 14.89 12.96 -17.97
C ASN A 129 16.29 13.17 -17.41
N LYS A 130 16.79 14.40 -17.37
CA LYS A 130 18.11 14.69 -16.81
C LYS A 130 18.15 14.41 -15.31
N ALA A 131 17.12 14.85 -14.60
CA ALA A 131 16.98 14.55 -13.18
C ALA A 131 16.82 13.06 -12.95
N TRP A 132 16.05 12.39 -13.80
CA TRP A 132 15.87 10.94 -13.76
C TRP A 132 17.20 10.20 -13.88
N LYS A 133 18.06 10.64 -14.80
CA LYS A 133 19.36 10.01 -15.00
C LYS A 133 20.29 10.16 -13.80
N ILE A 134 20.11 11.20 -12.99
CA ILE A 134 20.93 11.41 -11.80
C ILE A 134 20.66 10.33 -10.75
N PHE A 135 19.44 9.79 -10.70
CA PHE A 135 19.06 8.77 -9.75
C PHE A 135 19.45 7.35 -10.18
N ASN A 136 19.94 7.20 -11.37
CA ASN A 136 20.41 5.92 -11.88
C ASN A 136 21.96 5.91 -11.92
#